data_8e6cfc4f3a2e79d91c049aa03109d321
#
_entry.id   8e6cfc4f3a2e79d91c049aa03109d321
#
_cell.length_a   1.000
_cell.length_b   1.000
_cell.length_c   1.000
_cell.angle_alpha   90.00
_cell.angle_beta   90.00
_cell.angle_gamma   90.00
#
_symmetry.space_group_name_H-M   'P 1'
#
loop_
_entity.id
_entity.type
_entity.pdbx_description
1 polymer ?
#
loop_
_entity_poly.entity_id
_entity_poly.type
_entity_poly.pdbx_seq_one_letter_code
_entity_poly.pdbx_strand_id
1 'polypeptide(L)'
;ADLLNPHSIKKTESLSCLHVIEHLGLGRYTDKIDIDGHIKGIESLVGLVQEGGRLYLSFPIGLKDEVHFNAHRVLHPQTIFTIPAIANQMYLLRFDYVDDEGNLHLDSTPNEATGKVKYGCGIYTLEKLINTYDKSK
;
A
#
# COMPACT_ATOMS: atom_id res chain seq x y z
N ALA A 1 11.49 8.36 10.50
CA ALA A 1 10.63 9.32 9.80
C ALA A 1 9.17 9.09 10.14
N ASP A 2 8.41 10.15 10.19
CA ASP A 2 6.98 10.10 10.43
C ASP A 2 6.26 9.97 9.09
N LEU A 3 5.62 8.83 8.86
CA LEU A 3 4.91 8.56 7.61
C LEU A 3 3.71 9.48 7.39
N LEU A 4 3.19 10.09 8.45
CA LEU A 4 2.06 11.00 8.37
C LEU A 4 2.48 12.46 8.23
N ASN A 5 3.77 12.71 8.06
CA ASN A 5 4.32 14.06 7.94
C ASN A 5 5.42 14.10 6.87
N PRO A 6 5.06 13.96 5.60
CA PRO A 6 6.05 13.81 4.52
C PRO A 6 6.85 15.08 4.22
N HIS A 7 6.42 16.24 4.73
CA HIS A 7 7.10 17.50 4.41
C HIS A 7 8.52 17.60 4.95
N SER A 8 8.86 16.79 5.94
CA SER A 8 10.19 16.81 6.54
C SER A 8 11.22 15.97 5.79
N ILE A 9 10.83 15.27 4.72
CA ILE A 9 11.67 14.30 4.02
C ILE A 9 11.72 14.63 2.53
N LYS A 10 12.91 14.51 1.94
CA LYS A 10 13.04 14.67 0.50
C LYS A 10 12.37 13.53 -0.24
N LYS A 11 11.85 13.81 -1.42
CA LYS A 11 11.29 12.78 -2.30
C LYS A 11 12.37 11.85 -2.80
N THR A 12 12.01 10.62 -3.06
CA THR A 12 12.93 9.56 -3.45
C THR A 12 12.50 8.88 -4.74
N GLU A 13 13.47 8.27 -5.42
CA GLU A 13 13.22 7.47 -6.62
C GLU A 13 12.65 6.09 -6.29
N SER A 14 12.90 5.60 -5.09
CA SER A 14 12.46 4.27 -4.68
C SER A 14 12.16 4.27 -3.19
N LEU A 15 11.01 3.75 -2.83
CA LEU A 15 10.58 3.69 -1.44
C LEU A 15 9.93 2.33 -1.19
N SER A 16 10.33 1.68 -0.09
CA SER A 16 9.74 0.41 0.33
C SER A 16 9.03 0.58 1.66
N CYS A 17 7.84 0.01 1.76
CA CYS A 17 7.09 -0.05 3.00
C CYS A 17 6.49 -1.44 3.11
N LEU A 18 7.17 -2.30 3.86
CA LEU A 18 6.82 -3.71 3.95
C LEU A 18 6.25 -3.99 5.34
N HIS A 19 4.98 -4.43 5.38
CA HIS A 19 4.30 -4.82 6.63
C HIS A 19 4.28 -3.73 7.71
N VAL A 20 4.04 -2.48 7.31
CA VAL A 20 3.96 -1.34 8.23
C VAL A 20 2.58 -0.72 8.26
N ILE A 21 1.99 -0.46 7.08
CA ILE A 21 0.75 0.32 7.00
C ILE A 21 -0.44 -0.40 7.64
N GLU A 22 -0.41 -1.71 7.73
CA GLU A 22 -1.50 -2.47 8.36
C GLU A 22 -1.64 -2.19 9.86
N HIS A 23 -0.62 -1.62 10.49
CA HIS A 23 -0.63 -1.30 11.91
C HIS A 23 -0.92 0.17 12.22
N LEU A 24 -0.91 1.03 11.21
CA LEU A 24 -1.09 2.46 11.43
C LEU A 24 -2.49 2.77 11.94
N GLY A 25 -2.56 3.56 12.99
CA GLY A 25 -3.83 4.04 13.53
C GLY A 25 -4.65 3.01 14.29
N LEU A 26 -4.11 1.85 14.64
CA LEU A 26 -4.86 0.79 15.31
C LEU A 26 -4.66 0.73 16.83
N GLY A 27 -4.02 1.74 17.42
CA GLY A 27 -3.88 1.83 18.87
C GLY A 27 -2.76 0.97 19.47
N ARG A 28 -1.87 0.43 18.63
CA ARG A 28 -0.70 -0.30 19.14
C ARG A 28 0.28 0.67 19.74
N TYR A 29 1.00 0.20 20.76
CA TYR A 29 2.07 1.01 21.38
C TYR A 29 1.59 2.38 21.85
N THR A 30 0.39 2.45 22.43
CA THR A 30 -0.21 3.67 22.94
C THR A 30 -0.74 4.66 21.90
N ASP A 31 -0.67 4.30 20.62
CA ASP A 31 -1.24 5.16 19.58
C ASP A 31 -2.77 5.23 19.69
N LYS A 32 -3.31 6.35 19.29
CA LYS A 32 -4.77 6.48 19.18
C LYS A 32 -5.26 5.63 18.01
N ILE A 33 -6.45 5.06 18.17
CA ILE A 33 -7.10 4.36 17.06
C ILE A 33 -7.51 5.39 16.01
N ASP A 34 -7.08 5.16 14.78
CA ASP A 34 -7.43 5.96 13.61
C ASP A 34 -7.81 5.02 12.50
N ILE A 35 -9.11 4.94 12.21
CA ILE A 35 -9.60 3.99 11.20
C ILE A 35 -9.10 4.30 9.79
N ASP A 36 -8.65 5.53 9.55
CA ASP A 36 -8.09 5.93 8.27
C ASP A 36 -6.56 5.95 8.26
N GLY A 37 -5.93 5.40 9.29
CA GLY A 37 -4.47 5.44 9.41
C GLY A 37 -3.75 4.85 8.23
N HIS A 38 -4.24 3.73 7.66
CA HIS A 38 -3.61 3.12 6.50
C HIS A 38 -3.75 4.01 5.25
N ILE A 39 -4.85 4.73 5.11
CA ILE A 39 -5.05 5.65 3.99
C ILE A 39 -4.07 6.81 4.09
N LYS A 40 -3.96 7.41 5.28
CA LYS A 40 -3.01 8.51 5.53
C LYS A 40 -1.57 8.07 5.32
N GLY A 41 -1.24 6.86 5.77
CA GLY A 41 0.09 6.30 5.58
C GLY A 41 0.43 6.12 4.10
N ILE A 42 -0.49 5.59 3.32
CA ILE A 42 -0.30 5.41 1.88
C ILE A 42 -0.18 6.76 1.18
N GLU A 43 -1.02 7.74 1.54
CA GLU A 43 -0.94 9.09 0.99
C GLU A 43 0.44 9.70 1.25
N SER A 44 0.96 9.54 2.46
CA SER A 44 2.29 10.03 2.82
C SER A 44 3.38 9.35 2.01
N LEU A 45 3.29 8.03 1.83
CA LEU A 45 4.26 7.28 1.05
C LEU A 45 4.26 7.73 -0.42
N VAL A 46 3.09 7.91 -1.00
CA VAL A 46 2.98 8.40 -2.39
C VAL A 46 3.61 9.78 -2.51
N GLY A 47 3.40 10.64 -1.51
CA GLY A 47 3.99 11.98 -1.49
C GLY A 47 5.51 11.98 -1.41
N LEU A 48 6.12 10.93 -0.86
CA LEU A 48 7.57 10.80 -0.74
C LEU A 48 8.24 10.30 -2.01
N VAL A 49 7.50 9.70 -2.93
CA VAL A 49 8.04 9.17 -4.18
C VAL A 49 8.00 10.27 -5.22
N GLN A 50 9.12 10.47 -5.93
CA GLN A 50 9.15 11.43 -7.03
C GLN A 50 8.43 10.89 -8.26
N GLU A 51 8.05 11.76 -9.17
CA GLU A 51 7.44 11.35 -10.45
C GLU A 51 8.38 10.39 -11.19
N GLY A 52 7.81 9.29 -11.68
CA GLY A 52 8.61 8.23 -12.32
C GLY A 52 9.28 7.29 -11.35
N GLY A 53 9.21 7.57 -10.05
CA GLY A 53 9.79 6.71 -9.03
C GLY A 53 8.88 5.54 -8.68
N ARG A 54 9.39 4.62 -7.86
CA ARG A 54 8.68 3.40 -7.51
C ARG A 54 8.38 3.29 -6.02
N LEU A 55 7.23 2.71 -5.72
CA LEU A 55 6.79 2.40 -4.38
C LEU A 55 6.53 0.90 -4.28
N TYR A 56 7.17 0.26 -3.31
CA TYR A 56 6.99 -1.15 -3.02
C TYR A 56 6.23 -1.28 -1.72
N LEU A 57 5.04 -1.87 -1.80
CA LEU A 57 4.19 -2.08 -0.62
C LEU A 57 3.96 -3.56 -0.41
N SER A 58 3.99 -4.00 0.84
CA SER A 58 3.48 -5.32 1.18
C SER A 58 2.67 -5.25 2.47
N PHE A 59 1.60 -6.00 2.52
CA PHE A 59 0.72 -6.08 3.67
C PHE A 59 -0.17 -7.32 3.57
N PRO A 60 -0.79 -7.75 4.68
CA PRO A 60 -1.69 -8.89 4.64
C PRO A 60 -2.90 -8.64 3.76
N ILE A 61 -3.26 -9.63 2.96
CA ILE A 61 -4.46 -9.59 2.11
C ILE A 61 -5.39 -10.73 2.47
N GLY A 62 -6.69 -10.52 2.25
CA GLY A 62 -7.71 -11.50 2.53
C GLY A 62 -8.96 -11.28 1.69
N LEU A 63 -10.06 -11.93 2.09
CA LEU A 63 -11.32 -11.87 1.34
C LEU A 63 -12.00 -10.52 1.38
N LYS A 64 -11.72 -9.73 2.41
CA LYS A 64 -12.32 -8.42 2.62
C LYS A 64 -11.42 -7.60 3.54
N ASP A 65 -11.71 -6.31 3.62
CA ASP A 65 -11.04 -5.45 4.58
C ASP A 65 -11.51 -5.77 5.98
N GLU A 66 -10.57 -6.00 6.90
CA GLU A 66 -10.92 -6.24 8.30
C GLU A 66 -9.75 -5.91 9.22
N VAL A 67 -10.05 -5.67 10.49
CA VAL A 67 -9.06 -5.45 11.54
C VAL A 67 -9.08 -6.69 12.43
N HIS A 68 -7.93 -7.32 12.56
CA HIS A 68 -7.80 -8.52 13.37
C HIS A 68 -7.58 -8.18 14.84
N PHE A 69 -7.92 -9.13 15.70
CA PHE A 69 -7.85 -8.97 17.15
C PHE A 69 -6.47 -8.52 17.64
N ASN A 70 -5.42 -8.95 16.98
CA ASN A 70 -4.05 -8.55 17.35
C ASN A 70 -3.62 -7.20 16.76
N ALA A 71 -4.58 -6.36 16.41
CA ALA A 71 -4.38 -4.98 15.97
C ALA A 71 -3.55 -4.87 14.69
N HIS A 72 -3.94 -5.61 13.66
CA HIS A 72 -3.44 -5.36 12.31
C HIS A 72 -4.58 -5.49 11.30
N ARG A 73 -4.39 -4.84 10.17
CA ARG A 73 -5.36 -4.88 9.07
C ARG A 73 -5.03 -5.99 8.10
N VAL A 74 -6.10 -6.56 7.56
CA VAL A 74 -6.03 -7.41 6.38
C VAL A 74 -6.88 -6.71 5.34
N LEU A 75 -6.36 -6.51 4.14
CA LEU A 75 -7.07 -5.78 3.09
C LEU A 75 -7.42 -6.70 1.93
N HIS A 76 -8.54 -6.42 1.30
CA HIS A 76 -8.86 -7.03 0.02
C HIS A 76 -7.79 -6.62 -0.99
N PRO A 77 -7.35 -7.51 -1.91
CA PRO A 77 -6.25 -7.19 -2.83
C PRO A 77 -6.47 -5.93 -3.69
N GLN A 78 -7.70 -5.54 -3.91
CA GLN A 78 -8.04 -4.39 -4.74
C GLN A 78 -8.20 -3.08 -3.95
N THR A 79 -8.20 -3.14 -2.63
CA THR A 79 -8.60 -2.00 -1.80
C THR A 79 -7.69 -0.79 -1.99
N ILE A 80 -6.38 -0.97 -2.15
CA ILE A 80 -5.49 0.18 -2.31
C ILE A 80 -5.81 1.01 -3.56
N PHE A 81 -6.42 0.40 -4.56
CA PHE A 81 -6.77 1.10 -5.79
C PHE A 81 -8.02 1.98 -5.66
N THR A 82 -8.69 1.92 -4.51
CA THR A 82 -9.78 2.84 -4.18
C THR A 82 -9.27 4.10 -3.47
N ILE A 83 -8.02 4.10 -3.04
CA ILE A 83 -7.41 5.24 -2.37
C ILE A 83 -7.01 6.26 -3.43
N PRO A 84 -7.50 7.53 -3.35
CA PRO A 84 -7.24 8.50 -4.40
C PRO A 84 -5.77 8.72 -4.73
N ALA A 85 -4.89 8.71 -3.74
CA ALA A 85 -3.46 8.87 -3.98
C ALA A 85 -2.91 7.77 -4.90
N ILE A 86 -3.35 6.53 -4.71
CA ILE A 86 -2.95 5.42 -5.57
C ILE A 86 -3.67 5.51 -6.92
N ALA A 87 -5.00 5.66 -6.89
CA ALA A 87 -5.81 5.65 -8.10
C ALA A 87 -5.42 6.76 -9.08
N ASN A 88 -5.05 7.93 -8.55
CA ASN A 88 -4.80 9.12 -9.37
C ASN A 88 -3.34 9.35 -9.70
N GLN A 89 -2.41 8.82 -8.90
CA GLN A 89 -0.99 9.15 -9.01
C GLN A 89 -0.08 7.97 -9.30
N MET A 90 -0.56 6.74 -9.14
CA MET A 90 0.27 5.55 -9.27
C MET A 90 -0.35 4.59 -10.27
N TYR A 91 0.48 3.71 -10.83
CA TYR A 91 -0.01 2.56 -11.56
C TYR A 91 0.77 1.31 -11.17
N LEU A 92 0.12 0.16 -11.30
CA LEU A 92 0.68 -1.11 -10.89
C LEU A 92 1.60 -1.65 -11.98
N LEU A 93 2.89 -1.85 -11.65
CA LEU A 93 3.83 -2.48 -12.54
C LEU A 93 3.83 -4.00 -12.37
N ARG A 94 3.70 -4.43 -11.12
CA ARG A 94 3.80 -5.85 -10.81
C ARG A 94 3.09 -6.14 -9.48
N PHE A 95 2.45 -7.30 -9.43
CA PHE A 95 1.85 -7.82 -8.21
C PHE A 95 2.27 -9.26 -8.00
N ASP A 96 2.75 -9.56 -6.80
CA ASP A 96 3.04 -10.91 -6.36
C ASP A 96 2.26 -11.15 -5.07
N TYR A 97 1.98 -12.39 -4.75
CA TYR A 97 1.34 -12.68 -3.48
C TYR A 97 1.74 -14.04 -2.93
N VAL A 98 1.63 -14.17 -1.61
CA VAL A 98 1.80 -15.43 -0.91
C VAL A 98 0.42 -15.89 -0.47
N ASP A 99 0.05 -17.12 -0.80
CA ASP A 99 -1.26 -17.66 -0.48
C ASP A 99 -1.33 -18.25 0.94
N ASP A 100 -2.48 -18.81 1.29
CA ASP A 100 -2.73 -19.33 2.64
C ASP A 100 -1.81 -20.51 3.01
N GLU A 101 -1.28 -21.22 2.02
CA GLU A 101 -0.36 -22.34 2.22
C GLU A 101 1.10 -21.92 2.21
N GLY A 102 1.36 -20.64 2.03
CA GLY A 102 2.72 -20.13 1.99
C GLY A 102 3.38 -20.21 0.61
N ASN A 103 2.61 -20.47 -0.44
CA ASN A 103 3.14 -20.53 -1.80
C ASN A 103 3.20 -19.14 -2.41
N LEU A 104 4.34 -18.81 -3.02
CA LEU A 104 4.55 -17.53 -3.67
C LEU A 104 4.06 -17.60 -5.11
N HIS A 105 3.22 -16.65 -5.49
CA HIS A 105 2.72 -16.48 -6.85
C HIS A 105 3.35 -15.22 -7.44
N LEU A 106 4.29 -15.41 -8.35
CA LEU A 106 5.01 -14.31 -8.97
C LEU A 106 4.26 -13.78 -10.18
N ASP A 107 4.36 -12.47 -10.36
CA ASP A 107 3.86 -11.78 -11.56
C ASP A 107 2.39 -12.10 -11.82
N SER A 108 1.60 -12.03 -10.76
CA SER A 108 0.16 -12.28 -10.77
C SER A 108 -0.59 -10.96 -10.92
N THR A 109 -1.86 -10.95 -10.56
CA THR A 109 -2.68 -9.73 -10.51
C THR A 109 -3.51 -9.73 -9.24
N PRO A 110 -3.87 -8.53 -8.73
CA PRO A 110 -4.79 -8.47 -7.58
C PRO A 110 -6.12 -9.15 -7.86
N ASN A 111 -6.57 -9.13 -9.11
CA ASN A 111 -7.80 -9.80 -9.50
C ASN A 111 -7.68 -11.33 -9.36
N GLU A 112 -6.54 -11.91 -9.70
CA GLU A 112 -6.32 -13.33 -9.54
C GLU A 112 -6.28 -13.76 -8.07
N ALA A 113 -5.77 -12.91 -7.19
CA ALA A 113 -5.73 -13.19 -5.75
C ALA A 113 -7.10 -13.02 -5.09
N THR A 114 -8.00 -12.25 -5.72
CA THR A 114 -9.31 -11.95 -5.14
C THR A 114 -10.14 -13.22 -4.95
N GLY A 115 -10.63 -13.43 -3.74
CA GLY A 115 -11.45 -14.58 -3.39
C GLY A 115 -10.68 -15.88 -3.15
N LYS A 116 -9.36 -15.88 -3.36
CA LYS A 116 -8.53 -17.08 -3.22
C LYS A 116 -7.69 -17.11 -1.96
N VAL A 117 -7.49 -15.96 -1.33
CA VAL A 117 -6.61 -15.83 -0.18
C VAL A 117 -7.42 -15.33 1.01
N LYS A 118 -7.39 -16.08 2.12
CA LYS A 118 -8.07 -15.70 3.36
C LYS A 118 -7.14 -14.87 4.25
N TYR A 119 -5.88 -15.24 4.30
CA TYR A 119 -4.86 -14.52 5.04
C TYR A 119 -3.50 -14.81 4.40
N GLY A 120 -3.10 -13.96 3.50
CA GLY A 120 -1.83 -14.08 2.82
C GLY A 120 -1.10 -12.74 2.82
N CYS A 121 -0.23 -12.56 1.86
CA CYS A 121 0.54 -11.32 1.73
C CYS A 121 0.49 -10.84 0.29
N GLY A 122 0.09 -9.59 0.10
CA GLY A 122 0.17 -8.93 -1.21
C GLY A 122 1.46 -8.13 -1.30
N ILE A 123 2.09 -8.16 -2.44
CA ILE A 123 3.34 -7.43 -2.72
C ILE A 123 3.11 -6.62 -3.99
N TYR A 124 3.06 -5.31 -3.83
CA TYR A 124 2.70 -4.38 -4.91
C TYR A 124 3.91 -3.58 -5.32
N THR A 125 4.21 -3.59 -6.60
CA THR A 125 5.21 -2.70 -7.21
C THR A 125 4.46 -1.66 -8.01
N LEU A 126 4.55 -0.41 -7.56
CA LEU A 126 3.82 0.71 -8.15
C LEU A 126 4.81 1.74 -8.68
N GLU A 127 4.45 2.43 -9.74
CA GLU A 127 5.24 3.53 -10.27
C GLU A 127 4.42 4.80 -10.27
N LYS A 128 5.04 5.90 -9.89
CA LYS A 128 4.36 7.19 -9.82
C LYS A 128 4.30 7.81 -11.21
N LEU A 129 3.12 8.24 -11.59
CA LEU A 129 2.87 8.86 -12.88
C LEU A 129 3.69 10.15 -13.01
N ILE A 130 4.20 10.38 -14.21
CA ILE A 130 4.86 11.64 -14.55
C ILE A 130 3.79 12.61 -15.00
N ASN A 131 3.69 13.73 -14.29
CA ASN A 131 2.71 14.75 -14.65
C ASN A 131 3.29 15.64 -15.75
N THR A 132 3.09 15.22 -16.99
CA THR A 132 3.55 15.99 -18.14
C THR A 132 2.53 17.02 -18.59
N TYR A 133 1.30 16.95 -18.10
CA TYR A 133 0.23 17.83 -18.52
C TYR A 133 0.57 19.30 -18.23
N ASP A 134 1.04 19.60 -17.03
CA ASP A 134 1.37 20.97 -16.64
C ASP A 134 2.53 21.55 -17.41
N LYS A 135 3.39 20.72 -17.94
CA LYS A 135 4.57 21.16 -18.69
C LYS A 135 4.24 21.68 -20.07
N SER A 136 3.07 21.36 -20.56
CA SER A 136 2.64 21.81 -21.88
C SER A 136 2.06 23.22 -21.87
N LYS A 137 1.98 23.82 -20.73
CA LYS A 137 1.37 25.13 -20.55
C LYS A 137 2.36 26.25 -20.50
#